data_96821d0242e26f3a3323ec13dff82e9a
#
_entry.id   96821d0242e26f3a3323ec13dff82e9a
#
_cell.length_a   1.000
_cell.length_b   1.000
_cell.length_c   1.000
_cell.angle_alpha   90.00
_cell.angle_beta   90.00
_cell.angle_gamma   90.00
#
_symmetry.space_group_name_H-M   'P 1'
#
loop_
_entity.id
_entity.type
_entity.pdbx_description
1 polymer ?
#
loop_
_entity_poly.entity_id
_entity_poly.type
_entity_poly.pdbx_seq_one_letter_code
_entity_poly.pdbx_strand_id
1 'polypeptide(L)'
;MAAKTASLRDRVAAADPGLLRLTAGLRAVLGLTLTLAALTVRDQPSVVLLAGGFTAVVTSLASSDLHPRNQFLTLLAGAPVTLAALTAGGLLAPFPFASHLAFLLLIFTAVYARRFGRRGLDLGIFAFMAYFLSQFARIQPHQLPQLTGALAVAFAAAAVTRFCLVPTTSYGILRRLRAAFNRRLRDAQQATSDLLADGGAGVRRVERRLDRLHTSALLLQEFLDEAPVGLLRDTAAELERTARADATAQRLGVLAIRAAEDSTGSSAGTMREAKTADLTDRTERDRVALRPGAAQPSGPWRHTTRQAFQVTAAAALAVLGGHLLSPHLWYWAVATAWVVFINAEHTGDVLLQSGRRLIGTVAGVPFGYGLAALADGHTTLALAFLLACVFGMFCTPSGSYWAVTFFITGSLSMVLAVLHTLSPQLLALRVQETVLGAGCGILAAALVVPTAVRTVAEMRLRELLSLLDHLVRCAPQAGVPKPALDARDLDQALEAFRTACRPLLHPLNPRRAERARVRRVLECVEATSFHARSLATETGRARDAAAWPASQHSSTARQDRTNQAILPPQPCAPCPCTARPDSCPAPTNVP
;
A
#
# COMPACT_ATOMS: atom_id res chain seq x y z
N MET A 1 14.39 17.09 -34.32
CA MET A 1 13.64 16.39 -33.23
C MET A 1 14.31 16.71 -31.90
N ALA A 2 13.82 17.69 -31.16
CA ALA A 2 14.38 18.06 -29.86
C ALA A 2 13.79 17.13 -28.78
N ALA A 3 14.57 16.19 -28.28
CA ALA A 3 14.23 15.45 -27.08
C ALA A 3 14.12 16.46 -25.93
N LYS A 4 12.88 16.84 -25.55
CA LYS A 4 12.62 17.61 -24.34
C LYS A 4 13.27 16.86 -23.18
N THR A 5 14.36 17.36 -22.64
CA THR A 5 14.94 16.89 -21.41
C THR A 5 13.87 17.02 -20.33
N ALA A 6 13.28 15.87 -19.94
CA ALA A 6 12.27 15.86 -18.88
C ALA A 6 12.86 16.54 -17.66
N SER A 7 12.19 17.57 -17.14
CA SER A 7 12.65 18.32 -15.98
C SER A 7 12.80 17.35 -14.79
N LEU A 8 13.69 17.66 -13.85
CA LEU A 8 13.86 16.87 -12.61
C LEU A 8 12.51 16.65 -11.92
N ARG A 9 11.65 17.67 -11.95
CA ARG A 9 10.29 17.64 -11.42
C ARG A 9 9.41 16.57 -12.10
N ASP A 10 9.55 16.41 -13.43
CA ASP A 10 8.78 15.40 -14.18
C ASP A 10 9.26 13.99 -13.88
N ARG A 11 10.57 13.81 -13.67
CA ARG A 11 11.16 12.52 -13.28
C ARG A 11 10.70 12.10 -11.89
N VAL A 12 10.70 13.04 -10.91
CA VAL A 12 10.23 12.82 -9.55
C VAL A 12 8.74 12.52 -9.54
N ALA A 13 7.92 13.29 -10.27
CA ALA A 13 6.48 13.07 -10.37
C ALA A 13 6.10 11.77 -11.09
N ALA A 14 6.98 11.25 -11.96
CA ALA A 14 6.81 9.94 -12.59
C ALA A 14 7.15 8.79 -11.64
N ALA A 15 8.13 9.00 -10.74
CA ALA A 15 8.57 8.00 -9.77
C ALA A 15 7.65 7.91 -8.53
N ASP A 16 7.06 9.05 -8.11
CA ASP A 16 6.18 9.15 -6.93
C ASP A 16 4.82 9.75 -7.33
N PRO A 17 3.83 8.92 -7.72
CA PRO A 17 2.49 9.37 -8.05
C PRO A 17 1.83 10.03 -6.85
N GLY A 18 1.59 11.35 -6.94
CA GLY A 18 1.00 12.13 -5.84
C GLY A 18 2.01 12.75 -4.88
N LEU A 19 3.32 12.54 -5.06
CA LEU A 19 4.40 13.02 -4.18
C LEU A 19 4.23 12.55 -2.72
N LEU A 20 3.64 11.37 -2.52
CA LEU A 20 3.31 10.84 -1.19
C LEU A 20 4.59 10.49 -0.41
N ARG A 21 5.58 9.91 -1.09
CA ARG A 21 6.86 9.53 -0.48
C ARG A 21 7.70 10.75 -0.16
N LEU A 22 7.78 11.69 -1.10
CA LEU A 22 8.48 12.95 -0.90
C LEU A 22 7.91 13.73 0.30
N THR A 23 6.57 13.81 0.40
CA THR A 23 5.91 14.47 1.53
C THR A 23 6.10 13.70 2.85
N ALA A 24 6.13 12.37 2.83
CA ALA A 24 6.44 11.55 4.00
C ALA A 24 7.88 11.76 4.46
N GLY A 25 8.85 11.75 3.54
CA GLY A 25 10.26 12.03 3.85
C GLY A 25 10.46 13.43 4.40
N LEU A 26 9.85 14.44 3.81
CA LEU A 26 9.91 15.82 4.30
C LEU A 26 9.32 15.95 5.71
N ARG A 27 8.18 15.31 5.98
CA ARG A 27 7.58 15.29 7.32
C ARG A 27 8.47 14.61 8.34
N ALA A 28 9.09 13.49 7.99
CA ALA A 28 10.00 12.78 8.88
C ALA A 28 11.22 13.62 9.24
N VAL A 29 11.84 14.27 8.25
CA VAL A 29 13.00 15.15 8.47
C VAL A 29 12.62 16.37 9.29
N LEU A 30 11.56 17.08 8.93
CA LEU A 30 11.11 18.27 9.68
C LEU A 30 10.68 17.91 11.11
N GLY A 31 9.94 16.79 11.30
CA GLY A 31 9.55 16.32 12.62
C GLY A 31 10.74 15.97 13.48
N LEU A 32 11.74 15.28 12.93
CA LEU A 32 12.99 14.96 13.62
C LEU A 32 13.77 16.23 13.97
N THR A 33 13.94 17.14 13.01
CA THR A 33 14.69 18.40 13.24
C THR A 33 14.02 19.27 14.30
N LEU A 34 12.68 19.45 14.24
CA LEU A 34 11.95 20.21 15.25
C LEU A 34 12.05 19.58 16.64
N THR A 35 11.96 18.25 16.72
CA THR A 35 12.09 17.53 18.00
C THR A 35 13.48 17.71 18.58
N LEU A 36 14.54 17.49 17.79
CA LEU A 36 15.91 17.66 18.25
C LEU A 36 16.18 19.11 18.64
N ALA A 37 15.77 20.08 17.83
CA ALA A 37 15.95 21.50 18.15
C ALA A 37 15.25 21.90 19.46
N ALA A 38 13.99 21.45 19.67
CA ALA A 38 13.27 21.76 20.90
C ALA A 38 13.87 21.12 22.15
N LEU A 39 14.47 19.93 22.03
CA LEU A 39 15.12 19.23 23.13
C LEU A 39 16.53 19.77 23.40
N THR A 40 17.29 20.18 22.38
CA THR A 40 18.62 20.79 22.55
C THR A 40 18.53 22.17 23.18
N VAL A 41 17.54 23.00 22.83
CA VAL A 41 17.31 24.30 23.49
C VAL A 41 17.00 24.15 24.98
N ARG A 42 16.53 22.98 25.42
CA ARG A 42 16.26 22.64 26.83
C ARG A 42 17.41 21.93 27.53
N ASP A 43 18.58 21.85 26.90
CA ASP A 43 19.79 21.17 27.40
C ASP A 43 19.53 19.74 27.89
N GLN A 44 18.67 18.99 27.17
CA GLN A 44 18.31 17.62 27.57
C GLN A 44 19.47 16.64 27.31
N PRO A 45 19.64 15.61 28.17
CA PRO A 45 20.69 14.61 28.00
C PRO A 45 20.52 13.79 26.71
N SER A 46 21.63 13.22 26.22
CA SER A 46 21.69 12.48 24.93
C SER A 46 20.67 11.33 24.84
N VAL A 47 20.37 10.66 25.95
CA VAL A 47 19.35 9.60 26.01
C VAL A 47 17.95 10.14 25.70
N VAL A 48 17.64 11.35 26.19
CA VAL A 48 16.36 12.03 25.96
C VAL A 48 16.27 12.51 24.51
N LEU A 49 17.36 13.07 23.95
CA LEU A 49 17.47 13.43 22.55
C LEU A 49 17.25 12.21 21.62
N LEU A 50 17.89 11.08 21.96
CA LEU A 50 17.74 9.83 21.24
C LEU A 50 16.29 9.35 21.26
N ALA A 51 15.66 9.35 22.44
CA ALA A 51 14.28 8.88 22.60
C ALA A 51 13.29 9.78 21.86
N GLY A 52 13.44 11.10 21.94
CA GLY A 52 12.60 12.05 21.22
C GLY A 52 12.79 11.93 19.71
N GLY A 53 14.03 11.90 19.22
CA GLY A 53 14.35 11.74 17.81
C GLY A 53 13.84 10.43 17.22
N PHE A 54 14.05 9.32 17.92
CA PHE A 54 13.54 8.01 17.52
C PHE A 54 12.00 8.02 17.42
N THR A 55 11.32 8.57 18.43
CA THR A 55 9.86 8.70 18.44
C THR A 55 9.36 9.56 17.29
N ALA A 56 10.05 10.65 16.94
CA ALA A 56 9.70 11.50 15.80
C ALA A 56 9.75 10.74 14.47
N VAL A 57 10.73 9.86 14.28
CA VAL A 57 10.82 8.99 13.09
C VAL A 57 9.70 7.95 13.11
N VAL A 58 9.44 7.31 14.26
CA VAL A 58 8.38 6.31 14.41
C VAL A 58 6.99 6.90 14.16
N THR A 59 6.71 8.12 14.61
CA THR A 59 5.43 8.82 14.33
C THR A 59 5.20 9.03 12.84
N SER A 60 6.28 9.25 12.08
CA SER A 60 6.20 9.39 10.62
C SER A 60 5.98 8.04 9.93
N LEU A 61 6.53 6.96 10.47
CA LEU A 61 6.39 5.60 9.96
C LEU A 61 4.99 5.02 10.23
N ALA A 62 4.49 5.17 11.48
CA ALA A 62 3.26 4.55 11.97
C ALA A 62 1.98 5.34 11.63
N SER A 63 2.04 6.47 10.94
CA SER A 63 0.85 7.24 10.57
C SER A 63 0.78 7.46 9.07
N SER A 64 0.69 6.36 8.35
CA SER A 64 0.65 6.31 6.89
C SER A 64 -0.75 6.48 6.28
N ASP A 65 -1.78 6.76 7.09
CA ASP A 65 -3.13 7.02 6.61
C ASP A 65 -3.19 8.21 5.64
N LEU A 66 -4.03 8.10 4.62
CA LEU A 66 -4.21 9.13 3.61
C LEU A 66 -5.12 10.28 4.10
N HIS A 67 -5.96 10.03 5.14
CA HIS A 67 -6.94 10.98 5.64
C HIS A 67 -6.48 11.71 6.91
N PRO A 68 -6.52 13.06 6.96
CA PRO A 68 -6.03 13.85 8.10
C PRO A 68 -6.68 13.48 9.43
N ARG A 69 -8.00 13.20 9.43
CA ARG A 69 -8.74 12.80 10.64
C ARG A 69 -8.20 11.48 11.21
N ASN A 70 -7.96 10.51 10.36
CA ASN A 70 -7.40 9.22 10.77
C ASN A 70 -5.98 9.37 11.31
N GLN A 71 -5.16 10.21 10.63
CA GLN A 71 -3.81 10.54 11.10
C GLN A 71 -3.83 11.15 12.49
N PHE A 72 -4.75 12.11 12.75
CA PHE A 72 -4.89 12.74 14.06
C PHE A 72 -5.28 11.72 15.13
N LEU A 73 -6.28 10.88 14.86
CA LEU A 73 -6.71 9.84 15.80
C LEU A 73 -5.61 8.81 16.09
N THR A 74 -4.83 8.45 15.08
CA THR A 74 -3.69 7.53 15.24
C THR A 74 -2.58 8.15 16.08
N LEU A 75 -2.26 9.43 15.90
CA LEU A 75 -1.30 10.13 16.75
C LEU A 75 -1.80 10.28 18.18
N LEU A 76 -3.07 10.65 18.35
CA LEU A 76 -3.69 10.83 19.68
C LEU A 76 -3.70 9.52 20.47
N ALA A 77 -4.04 8.38 19.82
CA ALA A 77 -4.01 7.07 20.43
C ALA A 77 -2.57 6.51 20.58
N GLY A 78 -1.68 6.88 19.67
CA GLY A 78 -0.29 6.45 19.67
C GLY A 78 0.53 6.99 20.85
N ALA A 79 0.26 8.24 21.27
CA ALA A 79 0.98 8.85 22.37
C ALA A 79 0.86 8.07 23.70
N PRO A 80 -0.34 7.74 24.22
CA PRO A 80 -0.49 6.94 25.43
C PRO A 80 0.05 5.51 25.27
N VAL A 81 -0.10 4.90 24.08
CA VAL A 81 0.44 3.55 23.81
C VAL A 81 1.97 3.56 23.86
N THR A 82 2.61 4.56 23.24
CA THR A 82 4.06 4.74 23.27
C THR A 82 4.55 4.96 24.71
N LEU A 83 3.89 5.81 25.47
CA LEU A 83 4.22 6.07 26.86
C LEU A 83 4.06 4.81 27.71
N ALA A 84 2.95 4.10 27.59
CA ALA A 84 2.72 2.86 28.35
C ALA A 84 3.77 1.77 28.05
N ALA A 85 4.13 1.59 26.76
CA ALA A 85 5.15 0.61 26.38
C ALA A 85 6.55 1.01 26.86
N LEU A 86 6.90 2.30 26.79
CA LEU A 86 8.18 2.81 27.28
C LEU A 86 8.29 2.68 28.81
N THR A 87 7.24 3.06 29.54
CA THR A 87 7.19 2.95 31.01
C THR A 87 7.25 1.49 31.46
N ALA A 88 6.52 0.59 30.78
CA ALA A 88 6.59 -0.84 31.06
C ALA A 88 8.03 -1.37 30.87
N GLY A 89 8.70 -1.01 29.78
CA GLY A 89 10.08 -1.40 29.54
C GLY A 89 11.07 -0.85 30.57
N GLY A 90 10.92 0.40 30.98
CA GLY A 90 11.77 1.03 32.02
C GLY A 90 11.52 0.47 33.40
N LEU A 91 10.27 0.24 33.81
CA LEU A 91 9.92 -0.34 35.11
C LEU A 91 10.35 -1.81 35.25
N LEU A 92 10.30 -2.56 34.14
CA LEU A 92 10.71 -3.97 34.11
C LEU A 92 12.22 -4.16 33.89
N ALA A 93 12.98 -3.09 33.61
CA ALA A 93 14.43 -3.16 33.39
C ALA A 93 15.21 -3.89 34.48
N PRO A 94 14.88 -3.74 35.82
CA PRO A 94 15.56 -4.50 36.88
C PRO A 94 15.26 -6.01 36.87
N PHE A 95 14.18 -6.44 36.18
CA PHE A 95 13.72 -7.82 36.17
C PHE A 95 13.82 -8.43 34.78
N PRO A 96 14.98 -8.97 34.35
CA PRO A 96 15.22 -9.37 32.96
C PRO A 96 14.21 -10.42 32.47
N PHE A 97 13.86 -11.43 33.28
CA PHE A 97 12.88 -12.43 32.86
C PHE A 97 11.48 -11.81 32.61
N ALA A 98 11.02 -10.97 33.52
CA ALA A 98 9.73 -10.28 33.38
C ALA A 98 9.74 -9.33 32.19
N SER A 99 10.86 -8.66 31.93
CA SER A 99 11.04 -7.79 30.75
C SER A 99 10.96 -8.58 29.44
N HIS A 100 11.61 -9.74 29.35
CA HIS A 100 11.52 -10.60 28.15
C HIS A 100 10.08 -11.10 27.93
N LEU A 101 9.43 -11.57 28.99
CA LEU A 101 8.05 -12.05 28.91
C LEU A 101 7.09 -10.93 28.49
N ALA A 102 7.22 -9.74 29.08
CA ALA A 102 6.44 -8.57 28.71
C ALA A 102 6.67 -8.16 27.24
N PHE A 103 7.91 -8.24 26.75
CA PHE A 103 8.21 -7.96 25.34
C PHE A 103 7.56 -8.97 24.40
N LEU A 104 7.61 -10.26 24.72
CA LEU A 104 6.93 -11.31 23.93
C LEU A 104 5.41 -11.13 23.92
N LEU A 105 4.81 -10.81 25.07
CA LEU A 105 3.38 -10.52 25.17
C LEU A 105 2.98 -9.28 24.37
N LEU A 106 3.82 -8.24 24.43
CA LEU A 106 3.62 -7.02 23.65
C LEU A 106 3.71 -7.31 22.14
N ILE A 107 4.67 -8.13 21.69
CA ILE A 107 4.79 -8.55 20.30
C ILE A 107 3.54 -9.32 19.86
N PHE A 108 3.07 -10.26 20.70
CA PHE A 108 1.85 -11.00 20.42
C PHE A 108 0.65 -10.05 20.25
N THR A 109 0.45 -9.15 21.22
CA THR A 109 -0.68 -8.20 21.21
C THR A 109 -0.59 -7.21 20.04
N ALA A 110 0.59 -6.72 19.70
CA ALA A 110 0.84 -5.83 18.58
C ALA A 110 0.47 -6.47 17.22
N VAL A 111 0.86 -7.74 17.04
CA VAL A 111 0.52 -8.48 15.81
C VAL A 111 -0.96 -8.85 15.80
N TYR A 112 -1.52 -9.26 16.92
CA TYR A 112 -2.93 -9.60 17.06
C TYR A 112 -3.84 -8.38 16.84
N ALA A 113 -3.41 -7.17 17.24
CA ALA A 113 -4.13 -5.92 17.05
C ALA A 113 -4.33 -5.56 15.56
N ARG A 114 -3.55 -6.14 14.65
CA ARG A 114 -3.74 -5.97 13.19
C ARG A 114 -5.14 -6.37 12.71
N ARG A 115 -5.86 -7.20 13.46
CA ARG A 115 -7.26 -7.56 13.17
C ARG A 115 -8.21 -6.36 13.17
N PHE A 116 -7.85 -5.27 13.84
CA PHE A 116 -8.60 -4.02 13.89
C PHE A 116 -8.25 -3.07 12.71
N GLY A 117 -7.62 -3.62 11.67
CA GLY A 117 -7.22 -2.88 10.49
C GLY A 117 -5.94 -2.07 10.67
N ARG A 118 -5.79 -1.04 9.85
CA ARG A 118 -4.57 -0.23 9.75
C ARG A 118 -4.18 0.44 11.08
N ARG A 119 -5.17 0.99 11.82
CA ARG A 119 -4.92 1.59 13.15
C ARG A 119 -4.33 0.59 14.15
N GLY A 120 -4.84 -0.65 14.17
CA GLY A 120 -4.30 -1.69 15.03
C GLY A 120 -2.83 -2.01 14.71
N LEU A 121 -2.46 -2.02 13.42
CA LEU A 121 -1.08 -2.17 12.99
C LEU A 121 -0.21 -1.00 13.46
N ASP A 122 -0.66 0.24 13.23
CA ASP A 122 0.09 1.45 13.59
C ASP A 122 0.32 1.55 15.11
N LEU A 123 -0.70 1.26 15.93
CA LEU A 123 -0.57 1.20 17.40
C LEU A 123 0.38 0.07 17.84
N GLY A 124 0.35 -1.07 17.16
CA GLY A 124 1.31 -2.16 17.38
C GLY A 124 2.76 -1.72 17.09
N ILE A 125 2.97 -0.94 16.02
CA ILE A 125 4.30 -0.36 15.69
C ILE A 125 4.74 0.61 16.80
N PHE A 126 3.87 1.50 17.26
CA PHE A 126 4.17 2.41 18.36
C PHE A 126 4.58 1.64 19.64
N ALA A 127 3.78 0.65 20.04
CA ALA A 127 4.06 -0.15 21.23
C ALA A 127 5.40 -0.89 21.13
N PHE A 128 5.61 -1.60 20.00
CA PHE A 128 6.83 -2.38 19.79
C PHE A 128 8.08 -1.48 19.76
N MET A 129 8.03 -0.37 19.00
CA MET A 129 9.17 0.52 18.85
C MET A 129 9.51 1.25 20.17
N ALA A 130 8.51 1.60 20.97
CA ALA A 130 8.73 2.21 22.29
C ALA A 130 9.37 1.23 23.27
N TYR A 131 8.88 -0.01 23.32
CA TYR A 131 9.49 -1.03 24.16
C TYR A 131 10.90 -1.40 23.70
N PHE A 132 11.10 -1.54 22.39
CA PHE A 132 12.42 -1.72 21.79
C PHE A 132 13.39 -0.59 22.20
N LEU A 133 12.93 0.67 22.13
CA LEU A 133 13.71 1.83 22.52
C LEU A 133 14.13 1.77 24.00
N SER A 134 13.24 1.30 24.89
CA SER A 134 13.58 1.15 26.31
C SER A 134 14.73 0.17 26.54
N GLN A 135 14.78 -0.92 25.77
CA GLN A 135 15.87 -1.89 25.81
C GLN A 135 17.15 -1.34 25.18
N PHE A 136 17.01 -0.65 24.02
CA PHE A 136 18.12 -0.05 23.31
C PHE A 136 18.83 1.04 24.10
N ALA A 137 18.09 1.97 24.66
CA ALA A 137 18.61 3.10 25.44
C ALA A 137 18.86 2.72 26.92
N ARG A 138 18.57 1.48 27.33
CA ARG A 138 18.69 1.00 28.72
C ARG A 138 18.03 1.95 29.72
N ILE A 139 16.78 2.32 29.42
CA ILE A 139 16.02 3.30 30.19
C ILE A 139 15.80 2.84 31.61
N GLN A 140 16.17 3.70 32.57
CA GLN A 140 15.97 3.47 34.00
C GLN A 140 14.69 4.17 34.51
N PRO A 141 14.04 3.66 35.57
CA PRO A 141 12.80 4.25 36.08
C PRO A 141 12.88 5.74 36.43
N HIS A 142 14.02 6.21 36.93
CA HIS A 142 14.23 7.62 37.30
C HIS A 142 14.26 8.58 36.10
N GLN A 143 14.49 8.08 34.86
CA GLN A 143 14.53 8.87 33.62
C GLN A 143 13.13 9.04 33.00
N LEU A 144 12.12 8.27 33.45
CA LEU A 144 10.77 8.26 32.86
C LEU A 144 10.10 9.65 32.79
N PRO A 145 10.20 10.53 33.81
CA PRO A 145 9.58 11.86 33.72
C PRO A 145 10.17 12.73 32.58
N GLN A 146 11.49 12.70 32.41
CA GLN A 146 12.16 13.45 31.33
C GLN A 146 11.80 12.88 29.94
N LEU A 147 11.72 11.56 29.83
CA LEU A 147 11.33 10.87 28.60
C LEU A 147 9.88 11.14 28.22
N THR A 148 8.97 11.24 29.19
CA THR A 148 7.58 11.64 28.95
C THR A 148 7.52 13.01 28.28
N GLY A 149 8.32 13.97 28.76
CA GLY A 149 8.46 15.28 28.14
C GLY A 149 9.00 15.21 26.70
N ALA A 150 10.01 14.37 26.46
CA ALA A 150 10.57 14.18 25.11
C ALA A 150 9.56 13.57 24.13
N LEU A 151 8.77 12.58 24.61
CA LEU A 151 7.68 11.99 23.82
C LEU A 151 6.63 13.06 23.46
N ALA A 152 6.21 13.84 24.43
CA ALA A 152 5.23 14.91 24.20
C ALA A 152 5.73 15.91 23.14
N VAL A 153 7.01 16.32 23.22
CA VAL A 153 7.65 17.18 22.20
C VAL A 153 7.67 16.49 20.83
N ALA A 154 8.04 15.20 20.76
CA ALA A 154 8.07 14.45 19.49
C ALA A 154 6.68 14.33 18.84
N PHE A 155 5.64 14.00 19.62
CA PHE A 155 4.26 13.95 19.10
C PHE A 155 3.74 15.33 18.71
N ALA A 156 4.05 16.39 19.48
CA ALA A 156 3.70 17.76 19.13
C ALA A 156 4.41 18.22 17.85
N ALA A 157 5.71 17.94 17.70
CA ALA A 157 6.47 18.23 16.49
C ALA A 157 5.91 17.47 15.28
N ALA A 158 5.54 16.20 15.44
CA ALA A 158 4.89 15.41 14.39
C ALA A 158 3.52 16.01 14.00
N ALA A 159 2.72 16.45 14.97
CA ALA A 159 1.43 17.11 14.71
C ALA A 159 1.63 18.45 13.98
N VAL A 160 2.52 19.32 14.46
CA VAL A 160 2.84 20.60 13.81
C VAL A 160 3.35 20.39 12.39
N THR A 161 4.29 19.48 12.20
CA THR A 161 4.83 19.17 10.87
C THR A 161 3.74 18.70 9.92
N ARG A 162 2.84 17.86 10.40
CA ARG A 162 1.82 17.21 9.57
C ARG A 162 0.63 18.10 9.26
N PHE A 163 0.18 18.88 10.23
CA PHE A 163 -1.04 19.69 10.09
C PHE A 163 -0.76 21.16 9.76
N CYS A 164 0.43 21.69 10.11
CA CYS A 164 0.77 23.09 9.88
C CYS A 164 1.82 23.27 8.78
N LEU A 165 2.97 22.58 8.84
CA LEU A 165 4.09 22.82 7.92
C LEU A 165 3.94 22.13 6.57
N VAL A 166 3.51 20.85 6.57
CA VAL A 166 3.32 20.05 5.36
C VAL A 166 1.91 19.46 5.35
N PRO A 167 0.86 20.31 5.32
CA PRO A 167 -0.52 19.81 5.32
C PRO A 167 -0.81 19.07 4.03
N THR A 168 -1.34 17.85 4.14
CA THR A 168 -1.92 17.14 3.00
C THR A 168 -3.43 17.13 3.15
N THR A 169 -4.09 17.87 2.29
CA THR A 169 -5.56 17.80 2.19
C THR A 169 -5.96 16.65 1.31
N SER A 170 -7.03 15.94 1.66
CA SER A 170 -7.57 14.85 0.82
C SER A 170 -7.84 15.32 -0.60
N TYR A 171 -8.32 16.56 -0.78
CA TYR A 171 -8.49 17.18 -2.09
C TYR A 171 -7.16 17.39 -2.84
N GLY A 172 -6.11 17.83 -2.14
CA GLY A 172 -4.77 18.00 -2.73
C GLY A 172 -4.17 16.68 -3.20
N ILE A 173 -4.33 15.61 -2.43
CA ILE A 173 -3.91 14.26 -2.81
C ILE A 173 -4.68 13.79 -4.03
N LEU A 174 -6.02 13.90 -4.01
CA LEU A 174 -6.88 13.53 -5.13
C LEU A 174 -6.48 14.24 -6.43
N ARG A 175 -6.26 15.56 -6.36
CA ARG A 175 -5.82 16.35 -7.53
C ARG A 175 -4.49 15.84 -8.11
N ARG A 176 -3.53 15.49 -7.24
CA ARG A 176 -2.22 14.96 -7.67
C ARG A 176 -2.34 13.56 -8.27
N LEU A 177 -3.12 12.67 -7.65
CA LEU A 177 -3.38 11.32 -8.15
C LEU A 177 -4.08 11.36 -9.51
N ARG A 178 -5.11 12.19 -9.66
CA ARG A 178 -5.78 12.43 -10.96
C ARG A 178 -4.80 12.95 -12.02
N ALA A 179 -3.97 13.92 -11.67
CA ALA A 179 -2.98 14.47 -12.59
C ALA A 179 -1.93 13.42 -13.00
N ALA A 180 -1.53 12.53 -12.08
CA ALA A 180 -0.64 11.42 -12.36
C ALA A 180 -1.30 10.38 -13.27
N PHE A 181 -2.53 9.99 -12.99
CA PHE A 181 -3.33 9.07 -13.81
C PHE A 181 -3.51 9.62 -15.24
N ASN A 182 -3.97 10.87 -15.38
CA ASN A 182 -4.19 11.49 -16.70
C ASN A 182 -2.90 11.64 -17.53
N ARG A 183 -1.74 11.86 -16.87
CA ARG A 183 -0.44 11.84 -17.57
C ARG A 183 -0.10 10.45 -18.08
N ARG A 184 -0.24 9.42 -17.23
CA ARG A 184 0.06 8.04 -17.60
C ARG A 184 -0.90 7.51 -18.67
N LEU A 185 -2.17 7.95 -18.64
CA LEU A 185 -3.15 7.65 -19.67
C LEU A 185 -2.70 8.20 -21.03
N ARG A 186 -2.30 9.47 -21.09
CA ARG A 186 -1.77 10.08 -22.32
C ARG A 186 -0.48 9.39 -22.79
N ASP A 187 0.43 9.07 -21.85
CA ASP A 187 1.67 8.36 -22.17
C ASP A 187 1.41 6.96 -22.73
N ALA A 188 0.41 6.25 -22.23
CA ALA A 188 0.00 4.94 -22.73
C ALA A 188 -0.67 5.05 -24.10
N GLN A 189 -1.58 6.01 -24.28
CA GLN A 189 -2.23 6.28 -25.57
C GLN A 189 -1.22 6.65 -26.64
N GLN A 190 -0.27 7.52 -26.34
CA GLN A 190 0.79 7.91 -27.28
C GLN A 190 1.69 6.72 -27.62
N ALA A 191 2.11 5.91 -26.63
CA ALA A 191 2.92 4.73 -26.91
C ALA A 191 2.18 3.70 -27.79
N THR A 192 0.86 3.60 -27.62
CA THR A 192 0.00 2.74 -28.43
C THR A 192 -0.10 3.27 -29.88
N SER A 193 -0.28 4.58 -30.06
CA SER A 193 -0.30 5.19 -31.39
C SER A 193 1.05 5.10 -32.10
N ASP A 194 2.17 5.30 -31.36
CA ASP A 194 3.52 5.15 -31.89
C ASP A 194 3.76 3.70 -32.36
N LEU A 195 3.30 2.70 -31.60
CA LEU A 195 3.43 1.28 -31.97
C LEU A 195 2.69 0.96 -33.27
N LEU A 196 1.49 1.52 -33.47
CA LEU A 196 0.70 1.33 -34.69
C LEU A 196 1.33 2.04 -35.92
N ALA A 197 2.04 3.15 -35.67
CA ALA A 197 2.73 3.90 -36.73
C ALA A 197 4.08 3.26 -37.13
N ASP A 198 4.84 2.73 -36.16
CA ASP A 198 6.21 2.22 -36.37
C ASP A 198 6.28 0.73 -36.74
N GLY A 199 5.16 0.05 -36.93
CA GLY A 199 5.11 -1.33 -37.45
C GLY A 199 5.77 -2.40 -36.56
N GLY A 200 5.74 -2.24 -35.22
CA GLY A 200 6.11 -3.30 -34.28
C GLY A 200 7.30 -3.04 -33.35
N ALA A 201 8.10 -2.01 -33.60
CA ALA A 201 9.19 -1.63 -32.71
C ALA A 201 8.67 -0.88 -31.48
N GLY A 202 8.38 -1.58 -30.39
CA GLY A 202 7.99 -0.87 -29.15
C GLY A 202 7.01 -1.60 -28.23
N VAL A 203 6.64 -2.84 -28.51
CA VAL A 203 5.71 -3.66 -27.70
C VAL A 203 6.03 -3.59 -26.20
N ARG A 204 7.26 -3.84 -25.78
CA ARG A 204 7.69 -3.73 -24.39
C ARG A 204 7.55 -2.32 -23.79
N ARG A 205 7.50 -1.27 -24.63
CA ARG A 205 7.26 0.11 -24.17
C ARG A 205 5.79 0.29 -23.85
N VAL A 206 4.91 -0.20 -24.71
CA VAL A 206 3.45 -0.15 -24.51
C VAL A 206 3.08 -0.95 -23.25
N GLU A 207 3.53 -2.20 -23.11
CA GLU A 207 3.28 -3.03 -21.93
C GLU A 207 3.66 -2.30 -20.64
N ARG A 208 4.88 -1.75 -20.56
CA ARG A 208 5.33 -1.00 -19.37
C ARG A 208 4.52 0.26 -19.10
N ARG A 209 3.99 0.93 -20.12
CA ARG A 209 3.16 2.13 -19.96
C ARG A 209 1.76 1.76 -19.48
N LEU A 210 1.18 0.68 -20.01
CA LEU A 210 -0.09 0.15 -19.56
C LEU A 210 -0.04 -0.33 -18.10
N ASP A 211 1.01 -1.06 -17.71
CA ASP A 211 1.22 -1.51 -16.34
C ASP A 211 1.32 -0.32 -15.35
N ARG A 212 2.06 0.73 -15.71
CA ARG A 212 2.14 1.95 -14.90
C ARG A 212 0.80 2.71 -14.83
N LEU A 213 0.03 2.73 -15.91
CA LEU A 213 -1.31 3.31 -15.94
C LEU A 213 -2.21 2.56 -14.97
N HIS A 214 -2.26 1.23 -15.08
CA HIS A 214 -3.06 0.36 -14.23
C HIS A 214 -2.72 0.55 -12.74
N THR A 215 -1.43 0.53 -12.38
CA THR A 215 -0.99 0.83 -11.01
C THR A 215 -1.49 2.19 -10.51
N SER A 216 -1.54 3.23 -11.38
CA SER A 216 -2.06 4.54 -10.97
C SER A 216 -3.57 4.58 -10.87
N ALA A 217 -4.28 3.77 -11.64
CA ALA A 217 -5.72 3.61 -11.54
C ALA A 217 -6.10 2.96 -10.20
N LEU A 218 -5.43 1.86 -9.83
CA LEU A 218 -5.64 1.18 -8.55
C LEU A 218 -5.39 2.10 -7.34
N LEU A 219 -4.29 2.87 -7.35
CA LEU A 219 -3.99 3.84 -6.28
C LEU A 219 -5.06 4.95 -6.17
N LEU A 220 -5.56 5.44 -7.29
CA LEU A 220 -6.63 6.45 -7.29
C LEU A 220 -7.94 5.86 -6.80
N GLN A 221 -8.25 4.63 -7.17
CA GLN A 221 -9.44 3.92 -6.73
C GLN A 221 -9.39 3.59 -5.23
N GLU A 222 -8.26 3.08 -4.71
CA GLU A 222 -8.04 2.84 -3.28
C GLU A 222 -8.25 4.13 -2.47
N PHE A 223 -7.68 5.25 -2.94
CA PHE A 223 -7.89 6.54 -2.30
C PHE A 223 -9.35 6.98 -2.28
N LEU A 224 -10.09 6.77 -3.38
CA LEU A 224 -11.49 7.16 -3.48
C LEU A 224 -12.41 6.31 -2.60
N ASP A 225 -12.08 5.03 -2.37
CA ASP A 225 -12.84 4.14 -1.47
C ASP A 225 -12.73 4.55 0.00
N GLU A 226 -11.53 4.94 0.41
CA GLU A 226 -11.29 5.43 1.76
C GLU A 226 -11.71 6.90 1.92
N ALA A 227 -12.18 7.56 0.85
CA ALA A 227 -12.49 8.99 0.87
C ALA A 227 -13.64 9.32 1.82
N PRO A 228 -13.53 10.40 2.62
CA PRO A 228 -14.62 10.82 3.49
C PRO A 228 -15.85 11.21 2.67
N VAL A 229 -17.02 10.90 3.23
CA VAL A 229 -18.31 11.28 2.64
C VAL A 229 -18.31 12.80 2.41
N GLY A 230 -18.56 13.21 1.16
CA GLY A 230 -18.60 14.62 0.77
C GLY A 230 -17.32 15.18 0.15
N LEU A 231 -16.23 14.40 0.02
CA LEU A 231 -15.02 14.84 -0.69
C LEU A 231 -15.29 15.14 -2.17
N LEU A 232 -16.15 14.34 -2.79
CA LEU A 232 -16.69 14.53 -4.13
C LEU A 232 -18.22 14.44 -4.07
N ARG A 233 -18.90 15.18 -4.96
CA ARG A 233 -20.35 15.08 -5.12
C ARG A 233 -20.78 13.67 -5.56
N ASP A 234 -19.93 13.02 -6.35
CA ASP A 234 -20.15 11.67 -6.84
C ASP A 234 -18.82 10.89 -6.95
N THR A 235 -18.44 10.23 -5.86
CA THR A 235 -17.25 9.37 -5.81
C THR A 235 -17.41 8.14 -6.68
N ALA A 236 -18.63 7.61 -6.80
CA ALA A 236 -18.92 6.43 -7.60
C ALA A 236 -18.74 6.72 -9.10
N ALA A 237 -19.20 7.87 -9.59
CA ALA A 237 -18.99 8.26 -10.98
C ALA A 237 -17.51 8.50 -11.32
N GLU A 238 -16.72 8.95 -10.36
CA GLU A 238 -15.27 9.13 -10.56
C GLU A 238 -14.54 7.79 -10.60
N LEU A 239 -14.89 6.88 -9.70
CA LEU A 239 -14.40 5.50 -9.70
C LEU A 239 -14.68 4.83 -11.04
N GLU A 240 -15.92 4.92 -11.50
CA GLU A 240 -16.36 4.34 -12.76
C GLU A 240 -15.62 4.96 -13.96
N ARG A 241 -15.45 6.28 -13.99
CA ARG A 241 -14.68 6.97 -15.05
C ARG A 241 -13.24 6.51 -15.10
N THR A 242 -12.59 6.36 -13.94
CA THR A 242 -11.20 5.91 -13.84
C THR A 242 -11.06 4.47 -14.31
N ALA A 243 -11.95 3.57 -13.86
CA ALA A 243 -11.95 2.17 -14.26
C ALA A 243 -12.20 2.00 -15.76
N ARG A 244 -13.15 2.75 -16.34
CA ARG A 244 -13.42 2.73 -17.78
C ARG A 244 -12.24 3.24 -18.62
N ALA A 245 -11.58 4.31 -18.18
CA ALA A 245 -10.45 4.88 -18.90
C ALA A 245 -9.26 3.91 -18.90
N ASP A 246 -8.97 3.27 -17.76
CA ASP A 246 -7.92 2.26 -17.66
C ASP A 246 -8.24 1.04 -18.55
N ALA A 247 -9.42 0.44 -18.41
CA ALA A 247 -9.84 -0.72 -19.20
C ALA A 247 -9.83 -0.45 -20.70
N THR A 248 -10.24 0.75 -21.12
CA THR A 248 -10.22 1.14 -22.53
C THR A 248 -8.78 1.25 -23.06
N ALA A 249 -7.88 1.87 -22.30
CA ALA A 249 -6.48 2.00 -22.69
C ALA A 249 -5.78 0.64 -22.75
N GLN A 250 -6.04 -0.25 -21.79
CA GLN A 250 -5.54 -1.63 -21.77
C GLN A 250 -5.99 -2.39 -23.02
N ARG A 251 -7.28 -2.31 -23.35
CA ARG A 251 -7.84 -2.98 -24.53
C ARG A 251 -7.18 -2.47 -25.82
N LEU A 252 -7.11 -1.15 -26.02
CA LEU A 252 -6.48 -0.57 -27.20
C LEU A 252 -5.01 -0.95 -27.31
N GLY A 253 -4.29 -0.95 -26.18
CA GLY A 253 -2.89 -1.35 -26.15
C GLY A 253 -2.67 -2.81 -26.54
N VAL A 254 -3.50 -3.74 -26.04
CA VAL A 254 -3.42 -5.16 -26.41
C VAL A 254 -3.77 -5.38 -27.88
N LEU A 255 -4.79 -4.70 -28.41
CA LEU A 255 -5.13 -4.78 -29.83
C LEU A 255 -3.99 -4.26 -30.72
N ALA A 256 -3.35 -3.15 -30.31
CA ALA A 256 -2.20 -2.61 -31.03
C ALA A 256 -0.98 -3.56 -30.99
N ILE A 257 -0.74 -4.21 -29.85
CA ILE A 257 0.33 -5.23 -29.74
C ILE A 257 0.06 -6.40 -30.67
N ARG A 258 -1.17 -6.91 -30.71
CA ARG A 258 -1.56 -8.01 -31.63
C ARG A 258 -1.39 -7.59 -33.09
N ALA A 259 -1.90 -6.42 -33.47
CA ALA A 259 -1.76 -5.92 -34.83
C ALA A 259 -0.29 -5.76 -35.25
N ALA A 260 0.58 -5.34 -34.30
CA ALA A 260 2.01 -5.23 -34.54
C ALA A 260 2.70 -6.61 -34.68
N GLU A 261 2.29 -7.60 -33.87
CA GLU A 261 2.77 -8.99 -33.97
C GLU A 261 2.35 -9.62 -35.30
N ASP A 262 1.13 -9.41 -35.73
CA ASP A 262 0.61 -9.91 -37.02
C ASP A 262 1.34 -9.28 -38.22
N SER A 263 1.65 -7.96 -38.16
CA SER A 263 2.34 -7.23 -39.24
C SER A 263 3.80 -7.65 -39.40
N THR A 264 4.45 -8.13 -38.33
CA THR A 264 5.85 -8.57 -38.37
C THR A 264 6.05 -10.01 -38.88
N GLY A 265 4.96 -10.70 -39.27
CA GLY A 265 5.01 -12.08 -39.77
C GLY A 265 5.63 -13.08 -38.79
N SER A 266 5.70 -12.71 -37.54
CA SER A 266 6.29 -13.54 -36.49
C SER A 266 5.35 -14.71 -36.21
N SER A 267 5.84 -15.93 -36.48
CA SER A 267 5.19 -17.22 -36.13
C SER A 267 4.91 -17.39 -34.63
N ALA A 268 5.19 -16.38 -33.82
CA ALA A 268 4.85 -16.30 -32.41
C ALA A 268 3.33 -16.21 -32.16
N GLY A 269 2.54 -15.62 -33.08
CA GLY A 269 1.09 -15.54 -32.99
C GLY A 269 0.44 -16.92 -33.13
N THR A 270 0.81 -17.67 -34.16
CA THR A 270 0.31 -19.04 -34.41
C THR A 270 0.77 -20.01 -33.32
N MET A 271 1.98 -19.84 -32.76
CA MET A 271 2.46 -20.64 -31.64
C MET A 271 1.73 -20.28 -30.33
N ARG A 272 1.25 -19.06 -30.16
CA ARG A 272 0.46 -18.61 -29.00
C ARG A 272 -0.99 -19.10 -29.08
N GLU A 273 -1.62 -19.12 -30.27
CA GLU A 273 -2.94 -19.71 -30.49
C GLU A 273 -2.92 -21.24 -30.39
N ALA A 274 -1.94 -21.91 -30.96
CA ALA A 274 -1.70 -23.35 -30.76
C ALA A 274 -1.41 -23.70 -29.30
N LYS A 275 -0.70 -22.80 -28.58
CA LYS A 275 -0.41 -22.95 -27.16
C LYS A 275 -1.63 -22.69 -26.27
N THR A 276 -2.57 -21.82 -26.69
CA THR A 276 -3.85 -21.61 -26.01
C THR A 276 -4.81 -22.79 -26.22
N ALA A 277 -4.85 -23.37 -27.41
CA ALA A 277 -5.64 -24.57 -27.70
C ALA A 277 -5.09 -25.81 -26.97
N ASP A 278 -3.76 -26.02 -26.93
CA ASP A 278 -3.12 -27.06 -26.14
C ASP A 278 -3.28 -26.83 -24.61
N LEU A 279 -3.38 -25.58 -24.18
CA LEU A 279 -3.65 -25.21 -22.79
C LEU A 279 -5.09 -25.55 -22.36
N THR A 280 -6.09 -25.38 -23.24
CA THR A 280 -7.48 -25.74 -22.94
C THR A 280 -7.63 -27.26 -22.77
N ASP A 281 -7.02 -28.06 -23.61
CA ASP A 281 -7.07 -29.53 -23.53
C ASP A 281 -6.29 -30.06 -22.30
N ARG A 282 -5.19 -29.42 -21.94
CA ARG A 282 -4.41 -29.76 -20.71
C ARG A 282 -5.04 -29.25 -19.44
N THR A 283 -5.76 -28.10 -19.47
CA THR A 283 -6.46 -27.56 -18.31
C THR A 283 -7.64 -28.45 -17.91
N GLU A 284 -8.28 -29.12 -18.87
CA GLU A 284 -9.34 -30.10 -18.61
C GLU A 284 -8.81 -31.35 -17.89
N ARG A 285 -7.63 -31.83 -18.29
CA ARG A 285 -6.93 -32.94 -17.63
C ARG A 285 -6.39 -32.58 -16.23
N ASP A 286 -5.91 -31.34 -16.06
CA ASP A 286 -5.42 -30.83 -14.76
C ASP A 286 -6.56 -30.44 -13.80
N ARG A 287 -7.81 -30.16 -14.28
CA ARG A 287 -9.02 -30.02 -13.45
C ARG A 287 -9.31 -31.28 -12.64
N VAL A 288 -9.04 -32.44 -13.19
CA VAL A 288 -9.20 -33.73 -12.49
C VAL A 288 -8.18 -33.92 -11.37
N ALA A 289 -7.02 -33.26 -11.47
CA ALA A 289 -5.95 -33.32 -10.46
C ALA A 289 -6.08 -32.28 -9.33
N LEU A 290 -6.91 -31.24 -9.51
CA LEU A 290 -7.27 -30.27 -8.47
C LEU A 290 -8.51 -30.76 -7.70
N ARG A 291 -8.40 -31.89 -7.02
CA ARG A 291 -9.39 -32.26 -6.00
C ARG A 291 -9.38 -31.17 -4.93
N PRO A 292 -10.54 -30.57 -4.61
CA PRO A 292 -10.64 -29.62 -3.51
C PRO A 292 -10.38 -30.38 -2.21
N GLY A 293 -9.18 -30.28 -1.68
CA GLY A 293 -8.97 -30.55 -0.27
C GLY A 293 -9.95 -29.67 0.50
N ALA A 294 -10.68 -30.26 1.42
CA ALA A 294 -11.72 -29.61 2.20
C ALA A 294 -11.32 -28.20 2.60
N ALA A 295 -12.05 -27.23 2.11
CA ALA A 295 -11.86 -25.82 2.42
C ALA A 295 -12.06 -25.64 3.92
N GLN A 296 -10.98 -25.48 4.67
CA GLN A 296 -11.11 -24.95 6.02
C GLN A 296 -11.54 -23.49 5.90
N PRO A 297 -12.63 -23.09 6.54
CA PRO A 297 -13.07 -21.70 6.55
C PRO A 297 -12.05 -20.88 7.31
N SER A 298 -11.12 -20.29 6.61
CA SER A 298 -10.15 -19.35 7.16
C SER A 298 -10.79 -17.96 7.21
N GLY A 299 -11.56 -17.70 8.27
CA GLY A 299 -11.98 -16.34 8.57
C GLY A 299 -10.76 -15.45 8.85
N PRO A 300 -10.81 -14.13 8.63
CA PRO A 300 -9.70 -13.18 8.83
C PRO A 300 -9.10 -13.25 10.25
N TRP A 301 -9.86 -13.73 11.22
CA TRP A 301 -9.46 -13.94 12.60
C TRP A 301 -8.39 -15.02 12.80
N ARG A 302 -8.45 -16.11 12.04
CA ARG A 302 -7.47 -17.22 12.15
C ARG A 302 -6.10 -16.85 11.59
N HIS A 303 -6.04 -16.01 10.54
CA HIS A 303 -4.77 -15.59 9.94
C HIS A 303 -3.95 -14.73 10.89
N THR A 304 -4.54 -13.69 11.49
CA THR A 304 -3.85 -12.78 12.42
C THR A 304 -3.42 -13.47 13.71
N THR A 305 -4.27 -14.35 14.26
CA THR A 305 -3.93 -15.13 15.47
C THR A 305 -2.73 -16.04 15.20
N ARG A 306 -2.74 -16.77 14.10
CA ARG A 306 -1.65 -17.63 13.69
C ARG A 306 -0.34 -16.84 13.51
N GLN A 307 -0.42 -15.71 12.82
CA GLN A 307 0.74 -14.84 12.61
C GLN A 307 1.27 -14.30 13.94
N ALA A 308 0.40 -13.97 14.91
CA ALA A 308 0.81 -13.56 16.24
C ALA A 308 1.63 -14.67 16.92
N PHE A 309 1.19 -15.93 16.87
CA PHE A 309 1.97 -17.06 17.41
C PHE A 309 3.30 -17.26 16.69
N GLN A 310 3.32 -17.19 15.35
CA GLN A 310 4.56 -17.31 14.57
C GLN A 310 5.59 -16.24 14.93
N VAL A 311 5.15 -14.98 14.98
CA VAL A 311 6.03 -13.85 15.31
C VAL A 311 6.53 -13.92 16.74
N THR A 312 5.67 -14.31 17.67
CA THR A 312 6.06 -14.47 19.10
C THR A 312 7.06 -15.63 19.26
N ALA A 313 6.87 -16.74 18.57
CA ALA A 313 7.82 -17.85 18.57
C ALA A 313 9.17 -17.44 17.94
N ALA A 314 9.13 -16.69 16.81
CA ALA A 314 10.33 -16.12 16.20
C ALA A 314 11.09 -15.18 17.17
N ALA A 315 10.34 -14.32 17.86
CA ALA A 315 10.90 -13.41 18.86
C ALA A 315 11.48 -14.17 20.07
N ALA A 316 10.81 -15.21 20.56
CA ALA A 316 11.34 -16.05 21.65
C ALA A 316 12.65 -16.73 21.25
N LEU A 317 12.72 -17.33 20.06
CA LEU A 317 13.95 -17.89 19.52
C LEU A 317 15.05 -16.83 19.35
N ALA A 318 14.68 -15.62 18.90
CA ALA A 318 15.60 -14.49 18.75
C ALA A 318 16.11 -13.95 20.10
N VAL A 319 15.29 -13.96 21.16
CA VAL A 319 15.73 -13.65 22.53
C VAL A 319 16.79 -14.66 22.97
N LEU A 320 16.50 -15.96 22.86
CA LEU A 320 17.43 -17.02 23.27
C LEU A 320 18.73 -16.97 22.47
N GLY A 321 18.65 -16.98 21.15
CA GLY A 321 19.83 -16.92 20.28
C GLY A 321 20.59 -15.60 20.40
N GLY A 322 19.89 -14.48 20.58
CA GLY A 322 20.50 -13.16 20.79
C GLY A 322 21.32 -13.09 22.07
N HIS A 323 20.84 -13.66 23.16
CA HIS A 323 21.60 -13.73 24.42
C HIS A 323 22.86 -14.59 24.29
N LEU A 324 22.81 -15.67 23.49
CA LEU A 324 24.00 -16.49 23.21
C LEU A 324 25.03 -15.72 22.36
N LEU A 325 24.59 -14.86 21.47
CA LEU A 325 25.47 -14.06 20.61
C LEU A 325 26.00 -12.80 21.34
N SER A 326 25.12 -12.07 21.97
CA SER A 326 25.41 -10.85 22.73
C SER A 326 24.37 -10.59 23.81
N PRO A 327 24.70 -10.76 25.09
CA PRO A 327 23.76 -10.49 26.19
C PRO A 327 23.26 -9.05 26.26
N HIS A 328 23.99 -8.13 25.60
CA HIS A 328 23.71 -6.70 25.67
C HIS A 328 22.91 -6.14 24.49
N LEU A 329 22.82 -6.85 23.37
CA LEU A 329 22.23 -6.35 22.12
C LEU A 329 21.17 -7.29 21.51
N TRP A 330 20.75 -8.33 22.22
CA TRP A 330 19.80 -9.35 21.82
C TRP A 330 18.50 -8.80 21.19
N TYR A 331 18.05 -7.61 21.61
CA TYR A 331 16.83 -6.96 21.13
C TYR A 331 16.87 -6.63 19.62
N TRP A 332 18.07 -6.53 19.02
CA TRP A 332 18.19 -6.32 17.57
C TRP A 332 17.80 -7.55 16.77
N ALA A 333 18.12 -8.75 17.25
CA ALA A 333 17.67 -10.00 16.65
C ALA A 333 16.14 -10.10 16.71
N VAL A 334 15.52 -9.71 17.84
CA VAL A 334 14.08 -9.65 18.02
C VAL A 334 13.43 -8.63 17.07
N ALA A 335 14.02 -7.44 16.94
CA ALA A 335 13.54 -6.42 16.00
C ALA A 335 13.58 -6.93 14.56
N THR A 336 14.62 -7.67 14.20
CA THR A 336 14.72 -8.28 12.87
C THR A 336 13.67 -9.35 12.67
N ALA A 337 13.50 -10.26 13.64
CA ALA A 337 12.49 -11.31 13.60
C ALA A 337 11.07 -10.73 13.47
N TRP A 338 10.75 -9.63 14.17
CA TRP A 338 9.44 -9.00 14.13
C TRP A 338 9.18 -8.28 12.78
N VAL A 339 10.14 -7.46 12.30
CA VAL A 339 9.96 -6.63 11.11
C VAL A 339 9.78 -7.47 9.84
N VAL A 340 10.42 -8.65 9.77
CA VAL A 340 10.28 -9.57 8.62
C VAL A 340 8.83 -10.04 8.43
N PHE A 341 8.02 -10.05 9.48
CA PHE A 341 6.62 -10.46 9.42
C PHE A 341 5.63 -9.30 9.16
N ILE A 342 6.05 -8.03 9.20
CA ILE A 342 5.10 -6.89 9.11
C ILE A 342 4.22 -6.97 7.86
N ASN A 343 4.81 -7.32 6.70
CA ASN A 343 4.12 -7.39 5.42
C ASN A 343 4.14 -8.80 4.82
N ALA A 344 4.36 -9.85 5.63
CA ALA A 344 4.40 -11.22 5.17
C ALA A 344 3.03 -11.88 5.33
N GLU A 345 2.48 -12.43 4.27
CA GLU A 345 1.24 -13.22 4.30
C GLU A 345 1.54 -14.74 4.41
N HIS A 346 2.70 -15.17 3.96
CA HIS A 346 3.11 -16.58 3.93
C HIS A 346 4.63 -16.75 4.14
N THR A 347 5.06 -17.99 4.40
CA THR A 347 6.46 -18.35 4.67
C THR A 347 7.42 -17.89 3.57
N GLY A 348 6.99 -17.89 2.31
CA GLY A 348 7.81 -17.40 1.19
C GLY A 348 8.13 -15.91 1.26
N ASP A 349 7.20 -15.08 1.74
CA ASP A 349 7.43 -13.64 1.93
C ASP A 349 8.44 -13.39 3.04
N VAL A 350 8.35 -14.17 4.15
CA VAL A 350 9.31 -14.09 5.25
C VAL A 350 10.72 -14.35 4.74
N LEU A 351 10.90 -15.38 3.89
CA LEU A 351 12.20 -15.70 3.30
C LEU A 351 12.73 -14.57 2.39
N LEU A 352 11.89 -14.05 1.50
CA LEU A 352 12.26 -12.96 0.59
C LEU A 352 12.58 -11.66 1.35
N GLN A 353 11.79 -11.32 2.36
CA GLN A 353 12.02 -10.14 3.20
C GLN A 353 13.28 -10.29 4.04
N SER A 354 13.54 -11.49 4.58
CA SER A 354 14.78 -11.82 5.30
C SER A 354 16.01 -11.60 4.42
N GLY A 355 16.01 -12.13 3.19
CA GLY A 355 17.09 -11.93 2.24
C GLY A 355 17.30 -10.46 1.86
N ARG A 356 16.22 -9.73 1.57
CA ARG A 356 16.29 -8.29 1.26
C ARG A 356 16.80 -7.47 2.44
N ARG A 357 16.38 -7.81 3.66
CA ARG A 357 16.87 -7.16 4.88
C ARG A 357 18.36 -7.40 5.09
N LEU A 358 18.82 -8.62 4.91
CA LEU A 358 20.23 -8.96 5.02
C LEU A 358 21.09 -8.19 4.00
N ILE A 359 20.68 -8.17 2.73
CA ILE A 359 21.37 -7.42 1.67
C ILE A 359 21.45 -5.93 2.03
N GLY A 360 20.33 -5.33 2.48
CA GLY A 360 20.29 -3.93 2.87
C GLY A 360 21.19 -3.63 4.07
N THR A 361 21.24 -4.51 5.08
CA THR A 361 22.11 -4.35 6.26
C THR A 361 23.58 -4.49 5.87
N VAL A 362 23.94 -5.53 5.11
CA VAL A 362 25.33 -5.76 4.68
C VAL A 362 25.86 -4.61 3.82
N ALA A 363 25.04 -4.08 2.90
CA ALA A 363 25.41 -2.91 2.09
C ALA A 363 25.38 -1.60 2.92
N GLY A 364 24.48 -1.49 3.88
CA GLY A 364 24.32 -0.31 4.73
C GLY A 364 25.45 -0.11 5.74
N VAL A 365 26.11 -1.20 6.18
CA VAL A 365 27.22 -1.13 7.14
C VAL A 365 28.42 -0.36 6.58
N PRO A 366 29.04 -0.73 5.44
CA PRO A 366 30.15 0.02 4.88
C PRO A 366 29.76 1.44 4.47
N PHE A 367 28.52 1.63 3.98
CA PHE A 367 28.00 2.96 3.67
C PHE A 367 27.91 3.84 4.92
N GLY A 368 27.33 3.34 6.01
CA GLY A 368 27.21 4.07 7.27
C GLY A 368 28.55 4.37 7.91
N TYR A 369 29.51 3.44 7.85
CA TYR A 369 30.88 3.66 8.30
C TYR A 369 31.59 4.72 7.47
N GLY A 370 31.43 4.68 6.14
CA GLY A 370 31.97 5.69 5.24
C GLY A 370 31.40 7.09 5.50
N LEU A 371 30.09 7.21 5.76
CA LEU A 371 29.50 8.49 6.15
C LEU A 371 30.02 9.00 7.50
N ALA A 372 30.26 8.11 8.47
CA ALA A 372 30.84 8.49 9.76
C ALA A 372 32.29 8.97 9.60
N ALA A 373 33.07 8.31 8.75
CA ALA A 373 34.42 8.75 8.41
C ALA A 373 34.43 10.12 7.71
N LEU A 374 33.46 10.36 6.81
CA LEU A 374 33.29 11.67 6.17
C LEU A 374 32.83 12.77 7.14
N ALA A 375 32.10 12.42 8.19
CA ALA A 375 31.68 13.36 9.21
C ALA A 375 32.86 13.78 10.11
N ASP A 376 33.93 12.98 10.17
CA ASP A 376 35.19 13.27 10.88
C ASP A 376 34.98 13.85 12.30
N GLY A 377 34.05 13.23 13.07
CA GLY A 377 33.70 13.70 14.41
C GLY A 377 32.83 14.96 14.46
N HIS A 378 32.55 15.62 13.35
CA HIS A 378 31.67 16.79 13.33
C HIS A 378 30.19 16.41 13.50
N THR A 379 29.62 16.68 14.67
CA THR A 379 28.22 16.37 15.03
C THR A 379 27.22 16.97 14.03
N THR A 380 27.47 18.18 13.52
CA THR A 380 26.58 18.83 12.54
C THR A 380 26.51 18.06 11.21
N LEU A 381 27.66 17.57 10.71
CA LEU A 381 27.69 16.74 9.50
C LEU A 381 27.04 15.36 9.73
N ALA A 382 27.29 14.74 10.88
CA ALA A 382 26.65 13.49 11.25
C ALA A 382 25.11 13.63 11.33
N LEU A 383 24.60 14.74 11.89
CA LEU A 383 23.18 15.07 11.90
C LEU A 383 22.62 15.31 10.49
N ALA A 384 23.36 16.03 9.63
CA ALA A 384 22.96 16.23 8.24
C ALA A 384 22.85 14.90 7.48
N PHE A 385 23.82 13.99 7.65
CA PHE A 385 23.78 12.66 7.07
C PHE A 385 22.67 11.79 7.66
N LEU A 386 22.40 11.90 8.97
CA LEU A 386 21.24 11.26 9.61
C LEU A 386 19.94 11.69 8.94
N LEU A 387 19.73 13.00 8.77
CA LEU A 387 18.53 13.54 8.12
C LEU A 387 18.42 13.09 6.66
N ALA A 388 19.55 13.05 5.93
CA ALA A 388 19.58 12.52 4.56
C ALA A 388 19.22 11.04 4.49
N CYS A 389 19.71 10.21 5.41
CA CYS A 389 19.37 8.80 5.52
C CYS A 389 17.88 8.60 5.86
N VAL A 390 17.35 9.36 6.83
CA VAL A 390 15.92 9.33 7.18
C VAL A 390 15.08 9.74 5.97
N PHE A 391 15.44 10.81 5.27
CA PHE A 391 14.76 11.22 4.05
C PHE A 391 14.77 10.11 2.98
N GLY A 392 15.95 9.51 2.72
CA GLY A 392 16.14 8.42 1.77
C GLY A 392 15.27 7.19 2.11
N MET A 393 15.16 6.85 3.39
CA MET A 393 14.32 5.76 3.87
C MET A 393 12.85 5.93 3.44
N PHE A 394 12.28 7.12 3.60
CA PHE A 394 10.89 7.40 3.24
C PHE A 394 10.68 7.61 1.73
N CYS A 395 11.69 8.11 1.01
CA CYS A 395 11.62 8.30 -0.45
C CYS A 395 11.79 7.00 -1.23
N THR A 396 12.24 5.92 -0.59
CA THR A 396 12.46 4.63 -1.24
C THR A 396 11.17 4.03 -1.78
N PRO A 397 11.17 3.45 -3.01
CA PRO A 397 10.02 2.76 -3.58
C PRO A 397 9.55 1.58 -2.72
N SER A 398 8.22 1.41 -2.57
CA SER A 398 7.61 0.35 -1.74
C SER A 398 8.04 -1.09 -2.12
N GLY A 399 8.51 -1.30 -3.36
CA GLY A 399 9.07 -2.59 -3.80
C GLY A 399 10.52 -2.86 -3.39
N SER A 400 11.25 -1.85 -2.89
CA SER A 400 12.69 -1.90 -2.62
C SER A 400 13.00 -1.97 -1.13
N TYR A 401 12.46 -2.98 -0.44
CA TYR A 401 12.66 -3.15 1.00
C TYR A 401 14.14 -3.19 1.43
N TRP A 402 15.04 -3.71 0.58
CA TRP A 402 16.49 -3.70 0.84
C TRP A 402 17.05 -2.28 0.99
N ALA A 403 16.55 -1.32 0.19
CA ALA A 403 17.02 0.06 0.25
C ALA A 403 16.51 0.78 1.50
N VAL A 404 15.27 0.48 1.96
CA VAL A 404 14.78 0.95 3.26
C VAL A 404 15.72 0.49 4.37
N THR A 405 16.10 -0.79 4.38
CA THR A 405 17.00 -1.37 5.39
C THR A 405 18.41 -0.77 5.30
N PHE A 406 18.90 -0.50 4.10
CA PHE A 406 20.16 0.18 3.84
C PHE A 406 20.18 1.58 4.52
N PHE A 407 19.16 2.40 4.30
CA PHE A 407 19.07 3.72 4.93
C PHE A 407 18.84 3.65 6.45
N ILE A 408 18.09 2.66 6.95
CA ILE A 408 17.94 2.42 8.39
C ILE A 408 19.31 2.12 9.02
N THR A 409 20.13 1.29 8.37
CA THR A 409 21.47 0.96 8.87
C THR A 409 22.39 2.18 8.82
N GLY A 410 22.34 2.98 7.76
CA GLY A 410 23.05 4.26 7.67
C GLY A 410 22.62 5.25 8.75
N SER A 411 21.31 5.39 9.00
CA SER A 411 20.78 6.25 10.08
C SER A 411 21.29 5.81 11.45
N LEU A 412 21.28 4.50 11.71
CA LEU A 412 21.79 3.94 12.96
C LEU A 412 23.29 4.24 13.15
N SER A 413 24.09 4.07 12.08
CA SER A 413 25.52 4.39 12.13
C SER A 413 25.76 5.87 12.47
N MET A 414 24.92 6.77 11.93
CA MET A 414 25.01 8.20 12.27
C MET A 414 24.62 8.49 13.72
N VAL A 415 23.59 7.83 14.24
CA VAL A 415 23.23 7.94 15.66
C VAL A 415 24.37 7.46 16.54
N LEU A 416 24.99 6.32 16.23
CA LEU A 416 26.15 5.79 16.98
C LEU A 416 27.38 6.71 16.85
N ALA A 417 27.58 7.36 15.70
CA ALA A 417 28.64 8.33 15.51
C ALA A 417 28.44 9.59 16.37
N VAL A 418 27.21 10.14 16.41
CA VAL A 418 26.86 11.28 17.29
C VAL A 418 27.02 10.93 18.77
N LEU A 419 26.74 9.67 19.16
CA LEU A 419 26.95 9.19 20.52
C LEU A 419 28.40 8.79 20.83
N HIS A 420 29.33 8.93 19.87
CA HIS A 420 30.74 8.51 19.97
C HIS A 420 30.92 7.03 20.37
N THR A 421 29.95 6.18 20.02
CA THR A 421 29.96 4.74 20.33
C THR A 421 30.13 3.86 19.10
N LEU A 422 30.32 4.45 17.92
CA LEU A 422 30.48 3.72 16.67
C LEU A 422 31.79 2.91 16.69
N SER A 423 31.68 1.61 16.50
CA SER A 423 32.84 0.72 16.33
C SER A 423 32.59 -0.31 15.22
N PRO A 424 33.64 -0.79 14.53
CA PRO A 424 33.49 -1.83 13.52
C PRO A 424 32.90 -3.10 14.09
N GLN A 425 33.22 -3.44 15.37
CA GLN A 425 32.71 -4.60 16.08
C GLN A 425 31.18 -4.54 16.27
N LEU A 426 30.65 -3.36 16.66
CA LEU A 426 29.21 -3.12 16.78
C LEU A 426 28.49 -3.30 15.44
N LEU A 427 29.09 -2.83 14.34
CA LEU A 427 28.51 -2.98 13.01
C LEU A 427 28.56 -4.43 12.53
N ALA A 428 29.65 -5.17 12.81
CA ALA A 428 29.73 -6.60 12.50
C ALA A 428 28.68 -7.39 13.30
N LEU A 429 28.54 -7.10 14.59
CA LEU A 429 27.53 -7.72 15.45
C LEU A 429 26.11 -7.43 14.94
N ARG A 430 25.86 -6.23 14.40
CA ARG A 430 24.60 -5.87 13.75
C ARG A 430 24.23 -6.79 12.59
N VAL A 431 25.19 -7.18 11.76
CA VAL A 431 24.99 -8.13 10.66
C VAL A 431 24.66 -9.51 11.24
N GLN A 432 25.42 -9.97 12.23
CA GLN A 432 25.20 -11.29 12.86
C GLN A 432 23.83 -11.39 13.50
N GLU A 433 23.35 -10.36 14.22
CA GLU A 433 22.01 -10.32 14.81
C GLU A 433 20.91 -10.25 13.75
N THR A 434 21.19 -9.59 12.61
CA THR A 434 20.25 -9.58 11.48
C THR A 434 20.13 -10.99 10.87
N VAL A 435 21.24 -11.71 10.71
CA VAL A 435 21.23 -13.11 10.25
C VAL A 435 20.49 -14.00 11.22
N LEU A 436 20.78 -13.87 12.51
CA LEU A 436 20.13 -14.65 13.56
C LEU A 436 18.63 -14.40 13.61
N GLY A 437 18.20 -13.14 13.67
CA GLY A 437 16.77 -12.76 13.71
C GLY A 437 16.01 -13.20 12.45
N ALA A 438 16.64 -13.07 11.28
CA ALA A 438 16.09 -13.56 10.02
C ALA A 438 15.95 -15.09 10.02
N GLY A 439 16.96 -15.82 10.52
CA GLY A 439 16.93 -17.26 10.68
C GLY A 439 15.84 -17.73 11.64
N CYS A 440 15.71 -17.09 12.81
CA CYS A 440 14.62 -17.34 13.74
C CYS A 440 13.23 -17.09 13.12
N GLY A 441 13.11 -16.01 12.33
CA GLY A 441 11.88 -15.70 11.60
C GLY A 441 11.51 -16.79 10.58
N ILE A 442 12.47 -17.23 9.76
CA ILE A 442 12.28 -18.31 8.78
C ILE A 442 11.91 -19.61 9.48
N LEU A 443 12.64 -19.95 10.56
CA LEU A 443 12.41 -21.18 11.32
C LEU A 443 11.02 -21.21 11.93
N ALA A 444 10.60 -20.12 12.59
CA ALA A 444 9.26 -20.00 13.15
C ALA A 444 8.16 -20.05 12.08
N ALA A 445 8.36 -19.39 10.93
CA ALA A 445 7.42 -19.44 9.82
C ALA A 445 7.30 -20.84 9.19
N ALA A 446 8.37 -21.64 9.28
CA ALA A 446 8.39 -23.02 8.76
C ALA A 446 7.80 -24.04 9.74
N LEU A 447 8.02 -23.86 11.04
CA LEU A 447 7.64 -24.84 12.08
C LEU A 447 6.31 -24.54 12.76
N VAL A 448 5.98 -23.26 12.97
CA VAL A 448 4.77 -22.85 13.70
C VAL A 448 3.62 -22.67 12.72
N VAL A 449 2.83 -23.70 12.51
CA VAL A 449 1.64 -23.71 11.63
C VAL A 449 1.97 -23.15 10.22
N PRO A 450 2.81 -23.82 9.43
CA PRO A 450 3.24 -23.32 8.13
C PRO A 450 2.06 -23.10 7.19
N THR A 451 1.98 -21.93 6.54
CA THR A 451 1.13 -21.77 5.35
C THR A 451 1.96 -22.13 4.14
N ALA A 452 1.58 -23.20 3.48
CA ALA A 452 2.12 -23.44 2.17
C ALA A 452 1.75 -22.24 1.28
N VAL A 453 2.73 -21.63 0.63
CA VAL A 453 2.52 -20.54 -0.35
C VAL A 453 1.46 -20.94 -1.38
N ARG A 454 1.43 -22.23 -1.71
CA ARG A 454 0.46 -22.84 -2.60
C ARG A 454 -0.99 -22.71 -2.09
N THR A 455 -1.24 -22.92 -0.80
CA THR A 455 -2.60 -22.83 -0.23
C THR A 455 -3.14 -21.40 -0.30
N VAL A 456 -2.29 -20.40 -0.06
CA VAL A 456 -2.67 -18.97 -0.19
C VAL A 456 -2.93 -18.63 -1.65
N ALA A 457 -2.07 -19.05 -2.56
CA ALA A 457 -2.26 -18.83 -4.00
C ALA A 457 -3.55 -19.52 -4.49
N GLU A 458 -3.85 -20.75 -4.05
CA GLU A 458 -5.10 -21.45 -4.38
C GLU A 458 -6.35 -20.74 -3.81
N MET A 459 -6.26 -20.19 -2.60
CA MET A 459 -7.35 -19.41 -2.00
C MET A 459 -7.62 -18.12 -2.80
N ARG A 460 -6.57 -17.36 -3.14
CA ARG A 460 -6.69 -16.15 -3.95
C ARG A 460 -7.17 -16.45 -5.37
N LEU A 461 -6.77 -17.59 -5.94
CA LEU A 461 -7.28 -18.04 -7.22
C LEU A 461 -8.78 -18.34 -7.17
N ARG A 462 -9.27 -19.00 -6.12
CA ARG A 462 -10.71 -19.26 -5.94
C ARG A 462 -11.51 -17.98 -5.78
N GLU A 463 -11.02 -17.02 -4.98
CA GLU A 463 -11.62 -15.70 -4.80
C GLU A 463 -11.75 -14.99 -6.16
N LEU A 464 -10.67 -14.96 -6.93
CA LEU A 464 -10.64 -14.37 -8.26
C LEU A 464 -11.61 -15.07 -9.23
N LEU A 465 -11.63 -16.42 -9.24
CA LEU A 465 -12.53 -17.19 -10.11
C LEU A 465 -14.01 -16.98 -9.73
N SER A 466 -14.32 -16.79 -8.44
CA SER A 466 -15.68 -16.47 -8.00
C SER A 466 -16.14 -15.09 -8.46
N LEU A 467 -15.25 -14.10 -8.43
CA LEU A 467 -15.52 -12.76 -8.96
C LEU A 467 -15.65 -12.75 -10.48
N LEU A 468 -14.83 -13.54 -11.18
CA LEU A 468 -14.96 -13.76 -12.62
C LEU A 468 -16.31 -14.37 -13.00
N ASP A 469 -16.72 -15.42 -12.31
CA ASP A 469 -18.01 -16.07 -12.54
C ASP A 469 -19.17 -15.11 -12.29
N HIS A 470 -19.11 -14.34 -11.19
CA HIS A 470 -20.09 -13.31 -10.87
C HIS A 470 -20.16 -12.26 -11.98
N LEU A 471 -19.03 -11.70 -12.40
CA LEU A 471 -18.98 -10.66 -13.43
C LEU A 471 -19.50 -11.16 -14.79
N VAL A 472 -19.14 -12.37 -15.20
CA VAL A 472 -19.60 -12.95 -16.47
C VAL A 472 -21.10 -13.23 -16.45
N ARG A 473 -21.65 -13.66 -15.33
CA ARG A 473 -23.12 -13.91 -15.19
C ARG A 473 -23.93 -12.63 -15.11
N CYS A 474 -23.41 -11.60 -14.44
CA CYS A 474 -24.13 -10.36 -14.23
C CYS A 474 -23.99 -9.36 -15.41
N ALA A 475 -22.92 -9.45 -16.19
CA ALA A 475 -22.68 -8.53 -17.31
C ALA A 475 -23.83 -8.47 -18.35
N PRO A 476 -24.47 -9.59 -18.77
CA PRO A 476 -25.56 -9.56 -19.74
C PRO A 476 -26.92 -9.17 -19.16
N GLN A 477 -27.10 -9.12 -17.82
CA GLN A 477 -28.41 -8.87 -17.22
C GLN A 477 -28.75 -7.38 -17.18
N ALA A 478 -29.85 -6.99 -17.82
CA ALA A 478 -30.38 -5.63 -17.75
C ALA A 478 -30.90 -5.36 -16.33
N GLY A 479 -30.30 -4.42 -15.60
CA GLY A 479 -30.75 -4.03 -14.26
C GLY A 479 -29.70 -4.16 -13.15
N VAL A 480 -28.57 -4.86 -13.36
CA VAL A 480 -27.50 -4.92 -12.35
C VAL A 480 -26.73 -3.60 -12.33
N PRO A 481 -26.67 -2.89 -11.18
CA PRO A 481 -25.93 -1.64 -11.11
C PRO A 481 -24.41 -1.87 -11.12
N LYS A 482 -23.72 -1.23 -12.08
CA LYS A 482 -22.29 -0.94 -12.07
C LYS A 482 -21.29 -2.06 -12.40
N PRO A 483 -21.29 -2.62 -13.62
CA PRO A 483 -20.29 -3.62 -14.04
C PRO A 483 -18.83 -3.12 -13.98
N ALA A 484 -18.60 -1.80 -13.95
CA ALA A 484 -17.27 -1.22 -13.81
C ALA A 484 -16.70 -1.34 -12.38
N LEU A 485 -17.54 -1.43 -11.35
CA LEU A 485 -17.09 -1.69 -9.98
C LEU A 485 -16.74 -3.17 -9.80
N ASP A 486 -17.53 -4.07 -10.37
CA ASP A 486 -17.25 -5.51 -10.33
C ASP A 486 -15.94 -5.84 -11.08
N ALA A 487 -15.65 -5.15 -12.18
CA ALA A 487 -14.38 -5.25 -12.91
C ALA A 487 -13.17 -4.78 -12.08
N ARG A 488 -13.38 -3.81 -11.20
CA ARG A 488 -12.37 -3.31 -10.27
C ARG A 488 -12.05 -4.33 -9.18
N ASP A 489 -13.06 -4.93 -8.56
CA ASP A 489 -12.88 -5.95 -7.54
C ASP A 489 -12.12 -7.15 -8.12
N LEU A 490 -12.38 -7.47 -9.39
CA LEU A 490 -11.61 -8.45 -10.15
C LEU A 490 -10.13 -8.04 -10.30
N ASP A 491 -9.84 -6.77 -10.59
CA ASP A 491 -8.47 -6.26 -10.73
C ASP A 491 -7.70 -6.32 -9.41
N GLN A 492 -8.35 -5.99 -8.30
CA GLN A 492 -7.76 -6.11 -6.97
C GLN A 492 -7.48 -7.58 -6.60
N ALA A 493 -8.41 -8.48 -6.89
CA ALA A 493 -8.23 -9.91 -6.67
C ALA A 493 -7.11 -10.49 -7.55
N LEU A 494 -6.98 -10.03 -8.80
CA LEU A 494 -5.89 -10.43 -9.70
C LEU A 494 -4.53 -9.98 -9.16
N GLU A 495 -4.41 -8.75 -8.66
CA GLU A 495 -3.15 -8.26 -8.09
C GLU A 495 -2.81 -8.98 -6.77
N ALA A 496 -3.81 -9.30 -5.95
CA ALA A 496 -3.62 -10.14 -4.77
C ALA A 496 -3.12 -11.55 -5.14
N PHE A 497 -3.68 -12.16 -6.19
CA PHE A 497 -3.23 -13.45 -6.70
C PHE A 497 -1.81 -13.38 -7.27
N ARG A 498 -1.48 -12.36 -8.07
CA ARG A 498 -0.10 -12.12 -8.57
C ARG A 498 0.90 -12.02 -7.44
N THR A 499 0.55 -11.28 -6.39
CA THR A 499 1.41 -11.10 -5.21
C THR A 499 1.62 -12.42 -4.49
N ALA A 500 0.58 -13.23 -4.30
CA ALA A 500 0.66 -14.57 -3.72
C ALA A 500 1.51 -15.55 -4.55
N CYS A 501 1.56 -15.38 -5.88
CA CYS A 501 2.36 -16.22 -6.77
C CYS A 501 3.84 -15.81 -6.85
N ARG A 502 4.23 -14.58 -6.46
CA ARG A 502 5.63 -14.08 -6.55
C ARG A 502 6.67 -15.02 -5.97
N PRO A 503 6.50 -15.60 -4.75
CA PRO A 503 7.51 -16.52 -4.20
C PRO A 503 7.60 -17.83 -4.97
N LEU A 504 6.47 -18.34 -5.51
CA LEU A 504 6.44 -19.56 -6.32
C LEU A 504 7.18 -19.38 -7.66
N LEU A 505 7.16 -18.17 -8.21
CA LEU A 505 7.81 -17.79 -9.47
C LEU A 505 9.28 -17.41 -9.29
N HIS A 506 9.74 -17.23 -8.04
CA HIS A 506 11.10 -16.76 -7.77
C HIS A 506 12.16 -17.76 -8.27
N PRO A 507 13.29 -17.29 -8.83
CA PRO A 507 14.36 -18.15 -9.35
C PRO A 507 14.93 -19.14 -8.32
N LEU A 508 14.91 -18.77 -7.03
CA LEU A 508 15.38 -19.61 -5.91
C LEU A 508 14.45 -20.80 -5.59
N ASN A 509 13.24 -20.86 -6.13
CA ASN A 509 12.40 -22.03 -5.99
C ASN A 509 12.99 -23.19 -6.82
N PRO A 510 13.46 -24.31 -6.22
CA PRO A 510 14.13 -25.39 -6.94
C PRO A 510 13.19 -26.18 -7.86
N ARG A 511 11.87 -26.09 -7.64
CA ARG A 511 10.85 -26.86 -8.36
C ARG A 511 10.50 -26.21 -9.70
N ARG A 512 11.31 -26.44 -10.73
CA ARG A 512 11.13 -25.85 -12.07
C ARG A 512 9.75 -26.14 -12.69
N ALA A 513 9.25 -27.37 -12.53
CA ALA A 513 7.93 -27.78 -13.06
C ALA A 513 6.78 -26.99 -12.38
N GLU A 514 6.85 -26.75 -11.07
CA GLU A 514 5.88 -25.97 -10.32
C GLU A 514 5.90 -24.49 -10.77
N ARG A 515 7.08 -23.90 -10.95
CA ARG A 515 7.22 -22.53 -11.49
C ARG A 515 6.58 -22.39 -12.88
N ALA A 516 6.82 -23.36 -13.77
CA ALA A 516 6.23 -23.36 -15.11
C ALA A 516 4.70 -23.50 -15.06
N ARG A 517 4.17 -24.32 -14.14
CA ARG A 517 2.73 -24.50 -13.92
C ARG A 517 2.07 -23.21 -13.40
N VAL A 518 2.64 -22.59 -12.35
CA VAL A 518 2.12 -21.35 -11.77
C VAL A 518 2.14 -20.22 -12.79
N ARG A 519 3.20 -20.12 -13.60
CA ARG A 519 3.30 -19.12 -14.68
C ARG A 519 2.18 -19.30 -15.70
N ARG A 520 1.91 -20.53 -16.14
CA ARG A 520 0.81 -20.81 -17.09
C ARG A 520 -0.55 -20.45 -16.51
N VAL A 521 -0.81 -20.81 -15.24
CA VAL A 521 -2.08 -20.46 -14.58
C VAL A 521 -2.23 -18.94 -14.50
N LEU A 522 -1.17 -18.21 -14.15
CA LEU A 522 -1.18 -16.76 -14.08
C LEU A 522 -1.47 -16.14 -15.46
N GLU A 523 -0.78 -16.58 -16.51
CA GLU A 523 -1.01 -16.12 -17.88
C GLU A 523 -2.45 -16.37 -18.34
N CYS A 524 -3.02 -17.53 -18.03
CA CYS A 524 -4.39 -17.89 -18.37
C CYS A 524 -5.41 -17.00 -17.63
N VAL A 525 -5.21 -16.79 -16.34
CA VAL A 525 -6.09 -15.98 -15.50
C VAL A 525 -6.02 -14.49 -15.89
N GLU A 526 -4.85 -13.99 -16.23
CA GLU A 526 -4.66 -12.62 -16.74
C GLU A 526 -5.41 -12.40 -18.06
N ALA A 527 -5.30 -13.34 -18.99
CA ALA A 527 -6.03 -13.30 -20.25
C ALA A 527 -7.56 -13.32 -20.04
N THR A 528 -8.04 -14.21 -19.16
CA THR A 528 -9.48 -14.32 -18.85
C THR A 528 -10.00 -13.06 -18.16
N SER A 529 -9.26 -12.51 -17.21
CA SER A 529 -9.61 -11.26 -16.53
C SER A 529 -9.64 -10.07 -17.49
N PHE A 530 -8.73 -10.05 -18.48
CA PHE A 530 -8.75 -9.04 -19.54
C PHE A 530 -10.03 -9.11 -20.40
N HIS A 531 -10.45 -10.30 -20.82
CA HIS A 531 -11.68 -10.46 -21.61
C HIS A 531 -12.93 -10.13 -20.78
N ALA A 532 -12.97 -10.51 -19.51
CA ALA A 532 -14.09 -10.18 -18.62
C ALA A 532 -14.23 -8.65 -18.41
N ARG A 533 -13.11 -7.94 -18.25
CA ARG A 533 -13.10 -6.47 -18.18
C ARG A 533 -13.57 -5.83 -19.48
N SER A 534 -13.15 -6.35 -20.62
CA SER A 534 -13.57 -5.86 -21.93
C SER A 534 -15.08 -6.00 -22.10
N LEU A 535 -15.64 -7.14 -21.68
CA LEU A 535 -17.09 -7.38 -21.69
C LEU A 535 -17.83 -6.38 -20.78
N ALA A 536 -17.35 -6.17 -19.55
CA ALA A 536 -17.94 -5.20 -18.61
C ALA A 536 -17.93 -3.76 -19.14
N THR A 537 -16.87 -3.35 -19.85
CA THR A 537 -16.80 -2.03 -20.46
C THR A 537 -17.71 -1.86 -21.67
N GLU A 538 -17.91 -2.90 -22.47
CA GLU A 538 -18.82 -2.89 -23.63
C GLU A 538 -20.28 -2.83 -23.18
N THR A 539 -20.67 -3.63 -22.20
CA THR A 539 -22.02 -3.60 -21.64
C THR A 539 -22.33 -2.26 -20.97
N GLY A 540 -21.36 -1.62 -20.32
CA GLY A 540 -21.47 -0.26 -19.78
C GLY A 540 -21.73 0.77 -20.88
N ARG A 541 -20.98 0.71 -21.99
CA ARG A 541 -21.16 1.61 -23.15
C ARG A 541 -22.51 1.44 -23.84
N ALA A 542 -22.94 0.19 -24.04
CA ALA A 542 -24.23 -0.09 -24.66
C ALA A 542 -25.39 0.48 -23.83
N ARG A 543 -25.29 0.41 -22.49
CA ARG A 543 -26.27 1.00 -21.57
C ARG A 543 -26.29 2.52 -21.63
N ASP A 544 -25.12 3.15 -21.62
CA ASP A 544 -25.04 4.62 -21.72
C ASP A 544 -25.60 5.11 -23.05
N ALA A 545 -25.34 4.41 -24.14
CA ALA A 545 -25.92 4.69 -25.44
C ALA A 545 -27.45 4.51 -25.47
N ALA A 546 -27.98 3.52 -24.78
CA ALA A 546 -29.42 3.31 -24.65
C ALA A 546 -30.10 4.31 -23.69
N ALA A 547 -29.40 4.80 -22.68
CA ALA A 547 -29.90 5.80 -21.74
C ALA A 547 -29.85 7.25 -22.29
N TRP A 548 -29.02 7.52 -23.33
CA TRP A 548 -28.83 8.83 -23.92
C TRP A 548 -30.14 9.45 -24.47
N PRO A 549 -30.98 8.74 -25.26
CA PRO A 549 -32.27 9.30 -25.72
C PRO A 549 -33.23 9.59 -24.57
N ALA A 550 -33.26 8.75 -23.52
CA ALA A 550 -34.15 8.96 -22.36
C ALA A 550 -33.74 10.18 -21.52
N SER A 551 -32.46 10.50 -21.41
CA SER A 551 -31.97 11.68 -20.72
C SER A 551 -32.24 12.97 -21.49
N GLN A 552 -32.21 12.95 -22.83
CA GLN A 552 -32.58 14.10 -23.66
C GLN A 552 -34.08 14.41 -23.53
N HIS A 553 -34.95 13.40 -23.56
CA HIS A 553 -36.38 13.60 -23.37
C HIS A 553 -36.73 14.12 -21.97
N SER A 554 -35.99 13.70 -20.95
CA SER A 554 -36.19 14.25 -19.58
C SER A 554 -35.67 15.67 -19.41
N SER A 555 -34.60 16.06 -20.12
CA SER A 555 -34.07 17.43 -20.07
C SER A 555 -34.93 18.40 -20.88
N THR A 556 -35.45 18.03 -22.04
CA THR A 556 -36.40 18.82 -22.83
C THR A 556 -37.70 18.98 -22.12
N ALA A 557 -38.28 17.91 -21.51
CA ALA A 557 -39.50 17.99 -20.71
C ALA A 557 -39.34 18.84 -19.44
N ARG A 558 -38.15 18.92 -18.84
CA ARG A 558 -37.83 19.80 -17.73
C ARG A 558 -37.65 21.25 -18.19
N GLN A 559 -37.04 21.45 -19.36
CA GLN A 559 -36.85 22.78 -19.97
C GLN A 559 -38.19 23.38 -20.43
N ASP A 560 -39.10 22.57 -20.98
CA ASP A 560 -40.46 22.98 -21.33
C ASP A 560 -41.29 23.34 -20.11
N ARG A 561 -41.18 22.60 -18.99
CA ARG A 561 -41.84 22.99 -17.72
C ARG A 561 -41.27 24.27 -17.13
N THR A 562 -39.95 24.49 -17.28
CA THR A 562 -39.32 25.75 -16.80
C THR A 562 -39.73 26.93 -17.68
N ASN A 563 -39.84 26.75 -19.00
CA ASN A 563 -40.29 27.76 -19.92
C ASN A 563 -41.78 28.08 -19.76
N GLN A 564 -42.64 27.10 -19.45
CA GLN A 564 -44.04 27.31 -19.10
C GLN A 564 -44.24 28.04 -17.75
N ALA A 565 -43.28 27.89 -16.81
CA ALA A 565 -43.31 28.60 -15.54
C ALA A 565 -42.82 30.07 -15.61
N ILE A 566 -42.14 30.45 -16.70
CA ILE A 566 -41.57 31.79 -16.92
C ILE A 566 -42.47 32.67 -17.81
N LEU A 567 -43.41 32.09 -18.57
CA LEU A 567 -44.37 32.88 -19.36
C LEU A 567 -45.46 33.46 -18.46
N PRO A 568 -45.68 34.76 -18.50
CA PRO A 568 -46.82 35.37 -17.78
C PRO A 568 -48.13 34.78 -18.29
N PRO A 569 -49.18 34.66 -17.42
CA PRO A 569 -50.44 34.07 -17.82
C PRO A 569 -51.03 34.90 -18.97
N GLN A 570 -51.22 34.24 -20.11
CA GLN A 570 -51.95 34.86 -21.20
C GLN A 570 -53.39 35.18 -20.80
N PRO A 571 -53.91 36.37 -21.07
CA PRO A 571 -55.29 36.70 -20.79
C PRO A 571 -56.20 35.75 -21.56
N CYS A 572 -57.10 35.08 -20.84
CA CYS A 572 -58.12 34.22 -21.45
C CYS A 572 -58.92 35.02 -22.50
N ALA A 573 -58.98 34.49 -23.72
CA ALA A 573 -59.94 34.97 -24.71
C ALA A 573 -61.37 34.86 -24.19
N PRO A 574 -62.25 35.81 -24.44
CA PRO A 574 -63.60 35.81 -23.93
C PRO A 574 -64.38 34.63 -24.48
N CYS A 575 -64.91 33.77 -23.59
CA CYS A 575 -65.88 32.75 -23.95
C CYS A 575 -67.20 33.38 -24.42
N PRO A 576 -67.76 32.93 -25.53
CA PRO A 576 -69.08 33.30 -25.94
C PRO A 576 -70.12 32.38 -25.27
N CYS A 577 -70.48 32.68 -24.05
CA CYS A 577 -71.62 32.01 -23.37
C CYS A 577 -72.52 33.09 -22.78
N THR A 578 -73.46 33.63 -23.57
CA THR A 578 -74.71 34.14 -23.14
C THR A 578 -75.67 33.00 -22.95
N ALA A 579 -76.02 32.67 -21.70
CA ALA A 579 -77.35 32.27 -21.25
C ALA A 579 -77.29 31.41 -19.94
N ARG A 580 -78.00 31.98 -18.96
CA ARG A 580 -78.58 31.41 -17.72
C ARG A 580 -77.71 31.12 -16.53
N PRO A 581 -78.03 31.77 -15.39
CA PRO A 581 -77.49 31.40 -14.08
C PRO A 581 -78.41 30.35 -13.49
N ASP A 582 -77.91 29.13 -13.28
CA ASP A 582 -78.41 28.18 -12.28
C ASP A 582 -77.70 26.80 -12.57
N SER A 583 -76.87 26.41 -11.69
CA SER A 583 -76.29 25.11 -11.52
C SER A 583 -74.76 25.04 -11.65
N CYS A 584 -74.05 25.48 -10.61
CA CYS A 584 -72.70 25.00 -10.31
C CYS A 584 -72.74 24.20 -9.00
N PRO A 585 -72.36 22.95 -9.00
CA PRO A 585 -72.10 22.21 -7.75
C PRO A 585 -70.74 22.59 -7.15
N ALA A 586 -70.73 22.73 -5.82
CA ALA A 586 -69.57 23.04 -4.98
C ALA A 586 -68.43 22.02 -5.08
N PRO A 587 -67.15 22.43 -4.91
CA PRO A 587 -66.03 21.49 -4.88
C PRO A 587 -66.03 20.73 -3.53
N THR A 588 -66.05 19.41 -3.58
CA THR A 588 -65.78 18.50 -2.47
C THR A 588 -64.26 18.47 -2.18
N ASN A 589 -63.90 18.90 -0.98
CA ASN A 589 -62.64 18.56 -0.33
C ASN A 589 -62.57 17.05 -0.11
N VAL A 590 -61.45 16.44 -0.50
CA VAL A 590 -60.98 15.13 0.02
C VAL A 590 -59.51 15.23 0.28
N PRO A 591 -58.98 14.59 1.40
CA PRO A 591 -57.81 14.93 2.21
C PRO A 591 -56.45 14.64 1.57
#